data_f6438a4aa037104bd824fb3f6ae05b04
#
_entry.id   f6438a4aa037104bd824fb3f6ae05b04
#
_cell.length_a   1.000
_cell.length_b   1.000
_cell.length_c   1.000
_cell.angle_alpha   90.00
_cell.angle_beta   90.00
_cell.angle_gamma   90.00
#
_symmetry.space_group_name_H-M   'P 1'
#
loop_
_entity.id
_entity.type
_entity.pdbx_description
1 polymer ?
#
loop_
_entity_poly.entity_id
_entity_poly.type
_entity_poly.pdbx_seq_one_letter_code
_entity_poly.pdbx_strand_id
1 'polypeptide(L)'
;MNLFNTILMLGAAFLAVFGEAAFPLLRHWLGAQVDLLPGLMVYAALSVDIVTVSLLAVLGGLWFDALSANPLGISVLPLFAIGFVIYLQREFILRELPFAQFILGAGASALAPILVALLLLTGGQEPLLGWGSLWQWLVMTAGGAVATPIIFEFFTWCRHTLGYQPRTEPSFRQDREIRRGRG
;
A
#
# COMPACT_ATOMS: atom_id res chain seq x y z
N MET A 1 10.40 -2.77 -15.30
CA MET A 1 8.96 -2.96 -14.93
C MET A 1 8.65 -4.45 -15.02
N ASN A 2 8.44 -5.11 -13.91
CA ASN A 2 8.04 -6.52 -13.90
C ASN A 2 6.53 -6.60 -14.05
N LEU A 3 6.06 -6.81 -15.27
CA LEU A 3 4.64 -6.85 -15.63
C LEU A 3 3.84 -7.79 -14.72
N PHE A 4 4.44 -8.92 -14.35
CA PHE A 4 3.85 -9.89 -13.42
C PHE A 4 3.57 -9.28 -12.04
N ASN A 5 4.53 -8.57 -11.46
CA ASN A 5 4.35 -7.92 -10.15
C ASN A 5 3.26 -6.84 -10.22
N THR A 6 3.21 -6.07 -11.32
CA THR A 6 2.17 -5.05 -11.51
C THR A 6 0.79 -5.67 -11.60
N ILE A 7 0.62 -6.74 -12.38
CA ILE A 7 -0.67 -7.45 -12.49
C ILE A 7 -1.07 -8.06 -11.15
N LEU A 8 -0.14 -8.67 -10.42
CA LEU A 8 -0.40 -9.25 -9.10
C LEU A 8 -0.86 -8.19 -8.09
N MET A 9 -0.21 -7.01 -8.10
CA MET A 9 -0.56 -5.89 -7.22
C MET A 9 -1.94 -5.31 -7.54
N LEU A 10 -2.23 -5.08 -8.82
CA LEU A 10 -3.53 -4.57 -9.25
C LEU A 10 -4.64 -5.60 -8.99
N GLY A 11 -4.36 -6.88 -9.20
CA GLY A 11 -5.28 -7.97 -8.85
C GLY A 11 -5.56 -8.04 -7.35
N ALA A 12 -4.53 -7.88 -6.52
CA ALA A 12 -4.70 -7.83 -5.07
C ALA A 12 -5.50 -6.61 -4.62
N ALA A 13 -5.26 -5.43 -5.22
CA ALA A 13 -6.05 -4.23 -4.92
C ALA A 13 -7.51 -4.39 -5.32
N PHE A 14 -7.76 -4.97 -6.50
CA PHE A 14 -9.12 -5.28 -6.94
C PHE A 14 -9.81 -6.22 -5.94
N LEU A 15 -9.17 -7.33 -5.57
CA LEU A 15 -9.71 -8.29 -4.61
C LEU A 15 -9.92 -7.67 -3.22
N ALA A 16 -9.03 -6.79 -2.77
CA ALA A 16 -9.18 -6.09 -1.50
C ALA A 16 -10.43 -5.21 -1.51
N VAL A 17 -10.56 -4.31 -2.50
CA VAL A 17 -11.67 -3.36 -2.60
C VAL A 17 -13.01 -4.07 -2.79
N PHE A 18 -13.09 -5.02 -3.72
CA PHE A 18 -14.32 -5.76 -3.96
C PHE A 18 -14.62 -6.76 -2.84
N GLY A 19 -13.59 -7.36 -2.23
CA GLY A 19 -13.74 -8.23 -1.06
C GLY A 19 -14.32 -7.49 0.13
N GLU A 20 -13.84 -6.29 0.42
CA GLU A 20 -14.39 -5.42 1.48
C GLU A 20 -15.85 -5.05 1.21
N ALA A 21 -16.21 -4.78 -0.04
CA ALA A 21 -17.58 -4.46 -0.43
C ALA A 21 -18.50 -5.69 -0.36
N ALA A 22 -18.00 -6.87 -0.76
CA ALA A 22 -18.78 -8.10 -0.80
C ALA A 22 -18.96 -8.76 0.57
N PHE A 23 -17.98 -8.59 1.46
CA PHE A 23 -17.98 -9.23 2.79
C PHE A 23 -18.01 -8.19 3.92
N PRO A 24 -19.19 -7.62 4.25
CA PRO A 24 -19.32 -6.60 5.28
C PRO A 24 -19.22 -7.16 6.71
N LEU A 25 -18.65 -8.35 6.90
CA LEU A 25 -18.52 -9.01 8.20
C LEU A 25 -17.78 -8.15 9.23
N LEU A 26 -16.63 -7.57 8.84
CA LEU A 26 -15.85 -6.68 9.70
C LEU A 26 -16.65 -5.42 10.06
N ARG A 27 -17.38 -4.86 9.09
CA ARG A 27 -18.24 -3.70 9.30
C ARG A 27 -19.38 -4.01 10.27
N HIS A 28 -19.92 -5.24 10.22
CA HIS A 28 -20.98 -5.66 11.11
C HIS A 28 -20.51 -5.86 12.55
N TRP A 29 -19.29 -6.42 12.73
CA TRP A 29 -18.73 -6.70 14.06
C TRP A 29 -18.09 -5.48 14.71
N LEU A 30 -17.36 -4.66 13.97
CA LEU A 30 -16.62 -3.52 14.49
C LEU A 30 -17.41 -2.20 14.37
N GLY A 31 -18.55 -2.20 13.66
CA GLY A 31 -19.28 -0.99 13.34
C GLY A 31 -18.51 0.01 12.45
N ALA A 32 -17.38 -0.43 11.88
CA ALA A 32 -16.47 0.40 11.11
C ALA A 32 -15.83 -0.40 9.98
N GLN A 33 -15.48 0.26 8.89
CA GLN A 33 -14.82 -0.36 7.73
C GLN A 33 -13.31 -0.31 7.92
N VAL A 34 -12.63 -1.42 7.58
CA VAL A 34 -11.17 -1.48 7.50
C VAL A 34 -10.80 -1.32 6.03
N ASP A 35 -9.91 -0.40 5.70
CA ASP A 35 -9.42 -0.17 4.35
C ASP A 35 -8.03 -0.80 4.18
N LEU A 36 -7.91 -1.75 3.25
CA LEU A 36 -6.66 -2.46 2.95
C LEU A 36 -5.79 -1.73 1.93
N LEU A 37 -6.35 -0.74 1.18
CA LEU A 37 -5.62 -0.03 0.14
C LEU A 37 -4.39 0.74 0.65
N PRO A 38 -4.45 1.47 1.79
CA PRO A 38 -3.25 2.13 2.31
C PRO A 38 -2.13 1.15 2.66
N GLY A 39 -2.48 -0.03 3.20
CA GLY A 39 -1.52 -1.11 3.48
C GLY A 39 -0.89 -1.68 2.20
N LEU A 40 -1.68 -1.92 1.16
CA LEU A 40 -1.19 -2.31 -0.17
C LEU A 40 -0.30 -1.23 -0.79
N MET A 41 -0.63 0.05 -0.59
CA MET A 41 0.17 1.17 -1.06
C MET A 41 1.54 1.22 -0.37
N VAL A 42 1.60 0.97 0.95
CA VAL A 42 2.87 0.85 1.71
C VAL A 42 3.72 -0.27 1.12
N TYR A 43 3.13 -1.45 0.92
CA TYR A 43 3.85 -2.58 0.32
C TYR A 43 4.36 -2.25 -1.10
N ALA A 44 3.52 -1.66 -1.95
CA ALA A 44 3.89 -1.27 -3.30
C ALA A 44 5.05 -0.27 -3.30
N ALA A 45 4.96 0.79 -2.49
CA ALA A 45 5.97 1.84 -2.41
C ALA A 45 7.36 1.30 -2.01
N LEU A 46 7.41 0.27 -1.14
CA LEU A 46 8.65 -0.34 -0.69
C LEU A 46 9.18 -1.45 -1.60
N SER A 47 8.34 -2.04 -2.46
CA SER A 47 8.67 -3.30 -3.14
C SER A 47 8.68 -3.23 -4.67
N VAL A 48 8.02 -2.22 -5.27
CA VAL A 48 7.88 -2.11 -6.74
C VAL A 48 8.26 -0.73 -7.27
N ASP A 49 8.14 -0.57 -8.60
CA ASP A 49 8.50 0.68 -9.29
C ASP A 49 7.42 1.75 -9.10
N ILE A 50 7.82 3.02 -9.21
CA ILE A 50 6.93 4.18 -9.09
C ILE A 50 5.74 4.13 -10.06
N VAL A 51 5.92 3.57 -11.25
CA VAL A 51 4.84 3.40 -12.23
C VAL A 51 3.74 2.49 -11.69
N THR A 52 4.12 1.38 -11.04
CA THR A 52 3.16 0.47 -10.40
C THR A 52 2.46 1.13 -9.21
N VAL A 53 3.19 1.92 -8.41
CA VAL A 53 2.62 2.72 -7.31
C VAL A 53 1.59 3.70 -7.85
N SER A 54 1.89 4.42 -8.93
CA SER A 54 0.98 5.36 -9.57
C SER A 54 -0.26 4.67 -10.13
N LEU A 55 -0.10 3.53 -10.80
CA LEU A 55 -1.23 2.74 -11.32
C LEU A 55 -2.11 2.21 -10.19
N LEU A 56 -1.50 1.75 -9.09
CA LEU A 56 -2.22 1.29 -7.92
C LEU A 56 -3.03 2.43 -7.28
N ALA A 57 -2.44 3.62 -7.15
CA ALA A 57 -3.15 4.79 -6.62
C ALA A 57 -4.35 5.18 -7.49
N VAL A 58 -4.16 5.22 -8.81
CA VAL A 58 -5.23 5.62 -9.75
C VAL A 58 -6.33 4.56 -9.78
N LEU A 59 -5.99 3.32 -10.09
CA LEU A 59 -6.99 2.27 -10.25
C LEU A 59 -7.61 1.86 -8.90
N GLY A 60 -6.78 1.69 -7.87
CA GLY A 60 -7.25 1.36 -6.52
C GLY A 60 -8.15 2.44 -5.95
N GLY A 61 -7.73 3.72 -6.07
CA GLY A 61 -8.52 4.87 -5.63
C GLY A 61 -9.84 5.00 -6.38
N LEU A 62 -9.84 4.84 -7.73
CA LEU A 62 -11.08 4.88 -8.52
C LEU A 62 -12.03 3.72 -8.16
N TRP A 63 -11.52 2.50 -7.97
CA TRP A 63 -12.34 1.36 -7.55
C TRP A 63 -12.94 1.58 -6.17
N PHE A 64 -12.14 2.10 -5.24
CA PHE A 64 -12.60 2.41 -3.89
C PHE A 64 -13.69 3.49 -3.90
N ASP A 65 -13.48 4.59 -4.63
CA ASP A 65 -14.46 5.67 -4.75
C ASP A 65 -15.73 5.20 -5.45
N ALA A 66 -15.63 4.33 -6.47
CA ALA A 66 -16.79 3.78 -7.17
C ALA A 66 -17.70 2.92 -6.26
N LEU A 67 -17.16 2.33 -5.20
CA LEU A 67 -17.89 1.51 -4.22
C LEU A 67 -18.20 2.27 -2.92
N SER A 68 -17.72 3.50 -2.78
CA SER A 68 -17.98 4.37 -1.64
C SER A 68 -18.97 5.50 -2.04
N ALA A 69 -19.44 6.25 -1.04
CA ALA A 69 -20.27 7.41 -1.27
C ALA A 69 -19.47 8.68 -1.66
N ASN A 70 -18.15 8.55 -1.80
CA ASN A 70 -17.27 9.66 -2.14
C ASN A 70 -17.34 10.03 -3.63
N PRO A 71 -17.02 11.28 -4.00
CA PRO A 71 -16.82 11.66 -5.40
C PRO A 71 -15.70 10.84 -6.04
N LEU A 72 -15.91 10.39 -7.27
CA LEU A 72 -14.92 9.60 -8.01
C LEU A 72 -13.57 10.35 -8.14
N GLY A 73 -12.49 9.67 -7.81
CA GLY A 73 -11.12 10.16 -7.94
C GLY A 73 -10.59 10.92 -6.72
N ILE A 74 -11.40 11.13 -5.68
CA ILE A 74 -10.96 11.88 -4.50
C ILE A 74 -9.91 11.11 -3.69
N SER A 75 -9.99 9.79 -3.65
CA SER A 75 -9.03 8.93 -2.95
C SER A 75 -7.72 8.71 -3.71
N VAL A 76 -7.70 9.00 -5.03
CA VAL A 76 -6.50 8.82 -5.88
C VAL A 76 -5.32 9.65 -5.39
N LEU A 77 -5.56 10.95 -5.13
CA LEU A 77 -4.50 11.89 -4.75
C LEU A 77 -3.92 11.58 -3.36
N PRO A 78 -4.71 11.31 -2.31
CA PRO A 78 -4.21 10.87 -1.02
C PRO A 78 -3.38 9.57 -1.09
N LEU A 79 -3.87 8.56 -1.80
CA LEU A 79 -3.16 7.29 -1.96
C LEU A 79 -1.83 7.50 -2.71
N PHE A 80 -1.84 8.29 -3.79
CA PHE A 80 -0.63 8.61 -4.52
C PHE A 80 0.37 9.37 -3.64
N ALA A 81 -0.08 10.40 -2.90
CA ALA A 81 0.79 11.19 -2.02
C ALA A 81 1.46 10.31 -0.95
N ILE A 82 0.70 9.44 -0.29
CA ILE A 82 1.22 8.50 0.70
C ILE A 82 2.24 7.55 0.06
N GLY A 83 1.88 6.91 -1.04
CA GLY A 83 2.75 5.98 -1.76
C GLY A 83 4.03 6.66 -2.26
N PHE A 84 3.92 7.87 -2.80
CA PHE A 84 5.04 8.64 -3.31
C PHE A 84 6.03 9.04 -2.21
N VAL A 85 5.54 9.54 -1.07
CA VAL A 85 6.39 9.91 0.08
C VAL A 85 7.14 8.69 0.61
N ILE A 86 6.46 7.55 0.77
CA ILE A 86 7.10 6.31 1.22
C ILE A 86 8.11 5.82 0.19
N TYR A 87 7.78 5.91 -1.11
CA TYR A 87 8.69 5.52 -2.20
C TYR A 87 9.98 6.33 -2.20
N LEU A 88 9.91 7.65 -1.95
CA LEU A 88 11.10 8.50 -1.85
C LEU A 88 11.99 8.14 -0.66
N GLN A 89 11.41 7.66 0.42
CA GLN A 89 12.12 7.31 1.64
C GLN A 89 12.47 5.82 1.77
N ARG A 90 12.16 5.00 0.76
CA ARG A 90 12.27 3.53 0.82
C ARG A 90 13.66 3.01 1.15
N GLU A 91 14.73 3.77 0.83
CA GLU A 91 16.12 3.38 1.10
C GLU A 91 16.47 3.46 2.59
N PHE A 92 15.78 4.33 3.33
CA PHE A 92 15.97 4.50 4.78
C PHE A 92 15.07 3.57 5.60
N ILE A 93 14.07 2.95 4.99
CA ILE A 93 13.06 2.14 5.66
C ILE A 93 13.50 0.68 5.67
N LEU A 94 13.65 0.10 6.86
CA LEU A 94 13.91 -1.32 7.07
C LEU A 94 12.65 -2.15 6.81
N ARG A 95 12.34 -2.37 5.52
CA ARG A 95 11.13 -3.05 5.06
C ARG A 95 10.94 -4.49 5.59
N GLU A 96 12.02 -5.13 6.05
CA GLU A 96 12.00 -6.50 6.56
C GLU A 96 11.55 -6.60 8.03
N LEU A 97 11.50 -5.46 8.73
CA LEU A 97 11.08 -5.44 10.13
C LEU A 97 9.54 -5.32 10.22
N PRO A 98 8.85 -6.31 10.83
CA PRO A 98 7.40 -6.25 11.01
C PRO A 98 6.92 -5.01 11.76
N PHE A 99 7.75 -4.50 12.68
CA PHE A 99 7.47 -3.27 13.41
C PHE A 99 7.42 -2.03 12.50
N ALA A 100 8.35 -1.92 11.55
CA ALA A 100 8.34 -0.83 10.56
C ALA A 100 7.10 -0.91 9.67
N GLN A 101 6.73 -2.11 9.22
CA GLN A 101 5.52 -2.35 8.42
C GLN A 101 4.26 -1.96 9.20
N PHE A 102 4.19 -2.31 10.49
CA PHE A 102 3.07 -1.95 11.37
C PHE A 102 2.93 -0.43 11.51
N ILE A 103 4.02 0.29 11.79
CA ILE A 103 4.01 1.76 11.94
C ILE A 103 3.64 2.45 10.62
N LEU A 104 4.21 2.01 9.50
CA LEU A 104 3.91 2.57 8.19
C LEU A 104 2.45 2.31 7.80
N GLY A 105 1.94 1.11 8.07
CA GLY A 105 0.54 0.77 7.85
C GLY A 105 -0.40 1.63 8.69
N ALA A 106 -0.11 1.79 9.98
CA ALA A 106 -0.85 2.69 10.86
C ALA A 106 -0.84 4.13 10.34
N GLY A 107 0.35 4.64 9.99
CA GLY A 107 0.52 6.00 9.47
C GLY A 107 -0.22 6.23 8.16
N ALA A 108 -0.09 5.32 7.20
CA ALA A 108 -0.79 5.41 5.92
C ALA A 108 -2.31 5.38 6.08
N SER A 109 -2.82 4.45 6.91
CA SER A 109 -4.26 4.30 7.16
C SER A 109 -4.84 5.43 8.02
N ALA A 110 -4.03 6.09 8.84
CA ALA A 110 -4.44 7.28 9.57
C ALA A 110 -4.48 8.52 8.67
N LEU A 111 -3.48 8.66 7.78
CA LEU A 111 -3.34 9.83 6.91
C LEU A 111 -4.33 9.84 5.75
N ALA A 112 -4.65 8.66 5.18
CA ALA A 112 -5.53 8.56 4.02
C ALA A 112 -6.89 9.25 4.26
N PRO A 113 -7.68 8.92 5.30
CA PRO A 113 -8.97 9.58 5.52
C PRO A 113 -8.84 11.06 5.90
N ILE A 114 -7.74 11.47 6.55
CA ILE A 114 -7.49 12.89 6.86
C ILE A 114 -7.29 13.68 5.57
N LEU A 115 -6.48 13.16 4.63
CA LEU A 115 -6.26 13.80 3.34
C LEU A 115 -7.54 13.83 2.49
N VAL A 116 -8.34 12.77 2.49
CA VAL A 116 -9.66 12.74 1.83
C VAL A 116 -10.58 13.80 2.43
N ALA A 117 -10.68 13.88 3.76
CA ALA A 117 -11.51 14.87 4.43
C ALA A 117 -11.06 16.31 4.09
N LEU A 118 -9.76 16.55 4.04
CA LEU A 118 -9.19 17.85 3.66
C LEU A 118 -9.52 18.22 2.21
N LEU A 119 -9.48 17.26 1.28
CA LEU A 119 -9.90 17.47 -0.11
C LEU A 119 -11.40 17.73 -0.23
N LEU A 120 -12.24 17.04 0.54
CA LEU A 120 -13.69 17.28 0.56
C LEU A 120 -13.99 18.71 1.05
N LEU A 121 -13.32 19.15 2.13
CA LEU A 121 -13.46 20.51 2.66
C LEU A 121 -13.04 21.57 1.63
N THR A 122 -11.93 21.37 0.92
CA THR A 122 -11.50 22.31 -0.14
C THR A 122 -12.44 22.28 -1.35
N GLY A 123 -13.13 21.18 -1.58
CA GLY A 123 -14.19 21.05 -2.61
C GLY A 123 -15.54 21.64 -2.20
N GLY A 124 -15.65 22.25 -1.02
CA GLY A 124 -16.89 22.86 -0.53
C GLY A 124 -17.92 21.83 -0.02
N GLN A 125 -17.49 20.59 0.23
CA GLN A 125 -18.32 19.57 0.85
C GLN A 125 -18.09 19.58 2.36
N GLU A 126 -19.16 19.45 3.12
CA GLU A 126 -19.07 19.35 4.59
C GLU A 126 -19.00 17.87 5.00
N PRO A 127 -17.82 17.33 5.34
CA PRO A 127 -17.74 15.99 5.87
C PRO A 127 -18.45 15.95 7.22
N LEU A 128 -19.30 14.93 7.43
CA LEU A 128 -19.98 14.71 8.70
C LEU A 128 -18.96 14.28 9.76
N LEU A 129 -18.36 15.27 10.44
CA LEU A 129 -17.45 15.05 11.55
C LEU A 129 -18.25 14.83 12.83
N GLY A 130 -18.23 13.61 13.36
CA GLY A 130 -18.92 13.23 14.58
C GLY A 130 -18.14 12.17 15.36
N TRP A 131 -18.67 11.77 16.49
CA TRP A 131 -18.08 10.73 17.35
C TRP A 131 -17.88 9.40 16.60
N GLY A 132 -18.81 9.06 15.68
CA GLY A 132 -18.68 7.90 14.79
C GLY A 132 -17.50 7.99 13.82
N SER A 133 -17.15 9.20 13.35
CA SER A 133 -16.01 9.40 12.46
C SER A 133 -14.68 9.16 13.18
N LEU A 134 -14.57 9.55 14.46
CA LEU A 134 -13.38 9.24 15.28
C LEU A 134 -13.24 7.74 15.50
N TRP A 135 -14.32 7.04 15.78
CA TRP A 135 -14.32 5.58 15.93
C TRP A 135 -13.89 4.91 14.62
N GLN A 136 -14.49 5.31 13.50
CA GLN A 136 -14.11 4.83 12.17
C GLN A 136 -12.62 5.03 11.90
N TRP A 137 -12.10 6.23 12.19
CA TRP A 137 -10.68 6.56 11.99
C TRP A 137 -9.74 5.68 12.84
N LEU A 138 -10.08 5.44 14.12
CA LEU A 138 -9.31 4.56 14.99
C LEU A 138 -9.29 3.11 14.47
N VAL A 139 -10.45 2.59 14.05
CA VAL A 139 -10.56 1.23 13.51
C VAL A 139 -9.80 1.10 12.20
N MET A 140 -9.87 2.08 11.30
CA MET A 140 -9.08 2.10 10.05
C MET A 140 -7.58 2.11 10.34
N THR A 141 -7.14 2.95 11.28
CA THR A 141 -5.72 3.04 11.67
C THR A 141 -5.22 1.72 12.26
N ALA A 142 -5.95 1.14 13.21
CA ALA A 142 -5.61 -0.13 13.84
C ALA A 142 -5.66 -1.29 12.84
N GLY A 143 -6.70 -1.32 12.00
CA GLY A 143 -6.86 -2.31 10.94
C GLY A 143 -5.72 -2.27 9.94
N GLY A 144 -5.35 -1.09 9.45
CA GLY A 144 -4.23 -0.91 8.54
C GLY A 144 -2.87 -1.27 9.14
N ALA A 145 -2.68 -0.98 10.43
CA ALA A 145 -1.49 -1.38 11.17
C ALA A 145 -1.29 -2.91 11.17
N VAL A 146 -2.37 -3.65 11.40
CA VAL A 146 -2.35 -5.13 11.44
C VAL A 146 -2.34 -5.72 10.03
N ALA A 147 -3.11 -5.14 9.11
CA ALA A 147 -3.21 -5.64 7.74
C ALA A 147 -1.89 -5.52 6.97
N THR A 148 -1.11 -4.46 7.18
CA THR A 148 0.12 -4.23 6.43
C THR A 148 1.14 -5.36 6.57
N PRO A 149 1.55 -5.84 7.76
CA PRO A 149 2.46 -6.98 7.86
C PRO A 149 1.87 -8.25 7.25
N ILE A 150 0.55 -8.48 7.36
CA ILE A 150 -0.12 -9.63 6.73
C ILE A 150 -0.01 -9.56 5.21
N ILE A 151 -0.16 -8.37 4.62
CA ILE A 151 0.05 -8.13 3.19
C ILE A 151 1.48 -8.47 2.78
N PHE A 152 2.48 -8.05 3.56
CA PHE A 152 3.89 -8.37 3.30
C PHE A 152 4.14 -9.88 3.31
N GLU A 153 3.64 -10.60 4.31
CA GLU A 153 3.73 -12.07 4.39
C GLU A 153 3.05 -12.75 3.22
N PHE A 154 1.83 -12.32 2.87
CA PHE A 154 1.08 -12.84 1.75
C PHE A 154 1.86 -12.73 0.42
N PHE A 155 2.40 -11.54 0.13
CA PHE A 155 3.19 -11.35 -1.10
C PHE A 155 4.53 -12.09 -1.08
N THR A 156 5.14 -12.24 0.08
CA THR A 156 6.35 -13.04 0.25
C THR A 156 6.05 -14.51 -0.04
N TRP A 157 4.97 -15.05 0.51
CA TRP A 157 4.50 -16.39 0.25
C TRP A 157 4.17 -16.60 -1.24
N CYS A 158 3.45 -15.68 -1.87
CA CYS A 158 3.14 -15.72 -3.30
C CYS A 158 4.41 -15.79 -4.16
N ARG A 159 5.43 -15.00 -3.85
CA ARG A 159 6.71 -15.01 -4.58
C ARG A 159 7.44 -16.34 -4.44
N HIS A 160 7.47 -16.91 -3.25
CA HIS A 160 8.08 -18.22 -3.02
C HIS A 160 7.36 -19.34 -3.76
N THR A 161 6.03 -19.33 -3.75
CA THR A 161 5.21 -20.38 -4.37
C THR A 161 5.24 -20.30 -5.90
N LEU A 162 5.30 -19.10 -6.48
CA LEU A 162 5.32 -18.90 -7.92
C LEU A 162 6.73 -19.00 -8.54
N GLY A 163 7.74 -19.40 -7.75
CA GLY A 163 9.10 -19.65 -8.23
C GLY A 163 9.82 -18.42 -8.81
N TYR A 164 9.34 -17.22 -8.50
CA TYR A 164 9.95 -15.99 -8.96
C TYR A 164 11.23 -15.71 -8.19
N GLN A 165 12.37 -16.16 -8.71
CA GLN A 165 13.66 -15.67 -8.26
C GLN A 165 13.81 -14.22 -8.76
N PRO A 166 13.95 -13.21 -7.88
CA PRO A 166 14.38 -11.90 -8.31
C PRO A 166 15.70 -12.08 -9.04
N ARG A 167 15.81 -11.53 -10.27
CA ARG A 167 17.10 -11.44 -10.95
C ARG A 167 18.05 -10.72 -9.99
N THR A 168 18.89 -11.47 -9.32
CA THR A 168 20.08 -10.95 -8.70
C THR A 168 20.87 -10.35 -9.85
N GLU A 169 20.94 -9.04 -9.92
CA GLU A 169 21.91 -8.41 -10.81
C GLU A 169 23.27 -9.04 -10.45
N PRO A 170 23.98 -9.56 -11.44
CA PRO A 170 25.29 -10.13 -11.16
C PRO A 170 26.11 -9.01 -10.53
N SER A 171 26.40 -9.13 -9.25
CA SER A 171 27.34 -8.26 -8.60
C SER A 171 28.62 -8.38 -9.43
N PHE A 172 29.03 -7.30 -10.02
CA PHE A 172 30.23 -7.22 -10.84
C PHE A 172 31.41 -7.46 -9.90
N ARG A 173 31.73 -8.73 -9.67
CA ARG A 173 32.99 -9.13 -9.09
C ARG A 173 34.02 -8.82 -10.17
N GLN A 174 34.70 -7.71 -10.01
CA GLN A 174 35.97 -7.49 -10.65
C GLN A 174 36.93 -8.54 -10.08
N ASP A 175 37.05 -9.67 -10.77
CA ASP A 175 38.17 -10.57 -10.60
C ASP A 175 39.43 -9.80 -11.03
N ARG A 176 40.04 -9.11 -10.08
CA ARG A 176 41.41 -8.64 -10.18
C ARG A 176 42.31 -9.86 -10.03
N GLU A 177 42.47 -10.60 -11.11
CA GLU A 177 43.63 -11.48 -11.23
C GLU A 177 44.90 -10.62 -11.21
N ILE A 178 45.47 -10.50 -10.02
CA ILE A 178 46.85 -10.01 -9.89
C ILE A 178 47.76 -11.12 -10.38
N ARG A 179 48.04 -11.14 -11.69
CA ARG A 179 49.15 -11.91 -12.26
C ARG A 179 50.42 -11.33 -11.67
N ARG A 180 50.97 -11.94 -10.61
CA ARG A 180 52.34 -11.78 -10.17
C ARG A 180 53.23 -12.44 -11.21
N GLY A 181 53.78 -11.63 -12.14
CA GLY A 181 54.86 -12.04 -13.00
C GLY A 181 56.08 -12.39 -12.16
N ARG A 182 56.53 -13.65 -12.25
CA ARG A 182 57.88 -14.05 -11.88
C ARG A 182 58.80 -13.55 -13.01
N GLY A 183 59.71 -12.66 -12.69
CA GLY A 183 60.98 -12.42 -13.35
C GLY A 183 62.07 -12.68 -12.37
#